data_f5612fe3d9dcb708e9d6dca204371813
#
_entry.id   f5612fe3d9dcb708e9d6dca204371813
#
_cell.length_a   1.000
_cell.length_b   1.000
_cell.length_c   1.000
_cell.angle_alpha   90.00
_cell.angle_beta   90.00
_cell.angle_gamma   90.00
#
_symmetry.space_group_name_H-M   'P 1'
#
loop_
_entity.id
_entity.type
_entity.pdbx_description
1 polymer ?
#
loop_
_entity_poly.entity_id
_entity_poly.type
_entity_poly.pdbx_seq_one_letter_code
_entity_poly.pdbx_strand_id
1 'polypeptide(L)'
;MRRFWLLALALGSVSVAHAADMPDLPILRGGFSQPVQHGWGGWYVGGQAGYQSADVDFSKSATALAAFIFRNSTLAAPTSDWSVLGQAHAQGTGFGAFVGRDWQFDDVVLGVEANYTYMNGLTTSTTNSIERLISNPAGENPPAGHTHTYDSRVTGGAGMVIKDVTTFRGRVGWAAGDFMPYAFAGVAVGRLVPSRFVTTTVTLTDQWTDILGNSQQTVYPPVVQSISESRQSFVPGWTAGLGLEYRVWGGLFVRGEWEYTSFTSVKDTFVQLNAVRGGIGYKF
;
A
#
# COMPACT_ATOMS: atom_id res chain seq x y z
N MET A 1 -14.98 -15.95 -20.37
CA MET A 1 -14.93 -14.70 -21.15
C MET A 1 -16.33 -14.24 -21.56
N ARG A 2 -17.23 -13.87 -20.60
CA ARG A 2 -18.65 -13.49 -20.91
C ARG A 2 -19.27 -12.55 -19.88
N ARG A 3 -18.50 -11.71 -19.19
CA ARG A 3 -19.01 -10.79 -18.15
C ARG A 3 -18.60 -9.32 -18.28
N PHE A 4 -18.01 -8.90 -19.39
CA PHE A 4 -17.55 -7.50 -19.62
C PHE A 4 -18.43 -6.66 -20.55
N TRP A 5 -19.57 -7.16 -21.02
CA TRP A 5 -20.42 -6.46 -21.99
C TRP A 5 -21.63 -5.72 -21.39
N LEU A 6 -21.84 -5.73 -20.08
CA LEU A 6 -23.00 -5.08 -19.44
C LEU A 6 -22.73 -3.68 -18.88
N LEU A 7 -21.49 -3.16 -18.94
CA LEU A 7 -21.18 -1.80 -18.49
C LEU A 7 -21.18 -0.75 -19.62
N ALA A 8 -21.33 -1.14 -20.88
CA ALA A 8 -21.26 -0.23 -22.03
C ALA A 8 -22.63 0.28 -22.50
N LEU A 9 -23.75 -0.14 -21.90
CA LEU A 9 -25.11 0.19 -22.37
C LEU A 9 -25.84 1.26 -21.53
N ALA A 10 -25.19 1.82 -20.49
CA ALA A 10 -25.81 2.85 -19.64
C ALA A 10 -25.46 4.30 -20.01
N LEU A 11 -24.70 4.54 -21.09
CA LEU A 11 -24.25 5.88 -21.50
C LEU A 11 -24.94 6.42 -22.75
N GLY A 12 -26.03 5.84 -23.19
CA GLY A 12 -26.63 6.13 -24.51
C GLY A 12 -28.10 6.59 -24.52
N SER A 13 -28.54 7.47 -23.60
CA SER A 13 -29.83 8.18 -23.81
C SER A 13 -29.86 9.53 -23.08
N VAL A 14 -29.11 10.49 -23.59
CA VAL A 14 -29.40 11.92 -23.32
C VAL A 14 -30.35 12.40 -24.41
N SER A 15 -31.65 12.37 -24.15
CA SER A 15 -32.63 13.03 -24.99
C SER A 15 -32.47 14.53 -24.77
N VAL A 16 -32.11 15.25 -25.85
CA VAL A 16 -32.12 16.71 -25.89
C VAL A 16 -33.57 17.14 -25.84
N ALA A 17 -34.06 17.60 -24.70
CA ALA A 17 -35.32 18.31 -24.60
C ALA A 17 -35.12 19.71 -25.17
N HIS A 18 -35.64 19.97 -26.37
CA HIS A 18 -35.82 21.34 -26.88
C HIS A 18 -36.87 22.02 -26.02
N ALA A 19 -36.43 22.92 -25.13
CA ALA A 19 -37.35 23.85 -24.49
C ALA A 19 -37.93 24.79 -25.58
N ALA A 20 -39.25 24.86 -25.64
CA ALA A 20 -39.97 25.76 -26.53
C ALA A 20 -39.52 27.21 -26.28
N ASP A 21 -39.23 27.93 -27.36
CA ASP A 21 -38.91 29.35 -27.40
C ASP A 21 -40.04 30.14 -26.70
N MET A 22 -39.73 30.71 -25.54
CA MET A 22 -40.62 31.72 -24.95
C MET A 22 -40.28 33.06 -25.57
N PRO A 23 -41.34 33.84 -26.01
CA PRO A 23 -41.12 35.17 -26.57
C PRO A 23 -40.39 36.07 -25.56
N ASP A 24 -39.36 36.76 -25.99
CA ASP A 24 -38.63 37.75 -25.22
C ASP A 24 -39.56 38.91 -24.81
N LEU A 25 -40.11 38.85 -23.60
CA LEU A 25 -40.84 39.95 -22.99
C LEU A 25 -39.84 40.87 -22.27
N PRO A 26 -39.54 42.09 -22.80
CA PRO A 26 -38.50 42.97 -22.24
C PRO A 26 -38.81 43.50 -20.84
N ILE A 27 -40.02 43.29 -20.33
CA ILE A 27 -40.48 43.88 -19.06
C ILE A 27 -40.14 42.98 -17.83
N LEU A 28 -39.74 41.75 -18.03
CA LEU A 28 -39.37 40.83 -16.94
C LEU A 28 -37.86 40.67 -16.69
N ARG A 29 -37.04 41.43 -17.41
CA ARG A 29 -35.62 41.59 -17.05
C ARG A 29 -35.47 42.65 -15.94
N GLY A 30 -36.11 42.42 -14.81
CA GLY A 30 -35.62 42.96 -13.56
C GLY A 30 -34.20 42.51 -13.40
N GLY A 31 -33.27 43.45 -13.20
CA GLY A 31 -31.85 43.16 -13.01
C GLY A 31 -31.65 42.31 -11.78
N PHE A 32 -31.93 41.04 -11.88
CA PHE A 32 -31.29 40.05 -11.01
C PHE A 32 -29.82 40.11 -11.39
N SER A 33 -29.01 40.80 -10.57
CA SER A 33 -27.60 40.59 -10.55
C SER A 33 -27.42 39.08 -10.47
N GLN A 34 -27.00 38.46 -11.59
CA GLN A 34 -26.63 37.06 -11.52
C GLN A 34 -25.64 36.97 -10.36
N PRO A 35 -25.90 36.13 -9.35
CA PRO A 35 -24.92 35.92 -8.33
C PRO A 35 -23.64 35.59 -9.07
N VAL A 36 -22.54 36.30 -8.75
CA VAL A 36 -21.23 36.06 -9.33
C VAL A 36 -20.98 34.58 -9.06
N GLN A 37 -21.23 33.72 -10.04
CA GLN A 37 -20.91 32.31 -9.95
C GLN A 37 -19.39 32.27 -9.88
N HIS A 38 -18.87 32.20 -8.69
CA HIS A 38 -17.46 31.94 -8.47
C HIS A 38 -17.20 30.54 -9.04
N GLY A 39 -16.63 30.49 -10.23
CA GLY A 39 -16.32 29.22 -10.89
C GLY A 39 -15.39 28.37 -10.02
N TRP A 40 -15.39 27.08 -10.26
CA TRP A 40 -14.44 26.15 -9.64
C TRP A 40 -13.06 26.18 -10.31
N GLY A 41 -12.86 26.94 -11.41
CA GLY A 41 -11.60 27.15 -12.08
C GLY A 41 -10.64 28.03 -11.27
N GLY A 42 -9.33 27.79 -11.38
CA GLY A 42 -8.29 28.60 -10.75
C GLY A 42 -7.19 27.77 -10.08
N TRP A 43 -6.18 28.44 -9.59
CA TRP A 43 -5.17 27.83 -8.72
C TRP A 43 -5.72 27.70 -7.30
N TYR A 44 -5.28 26.69 -6.59
CA TYR A 44 -5.63 26.51 -5.18
C TYR A 44 -4.47 25.87 -4.41
N VAL A 45 -4.45 26.14 -3.11
CA VAL A 45 -3.52 25.58 -2.15
C VAL A 45 -4.27 25.27 -0.84
N GLY A 46 -3.84 24.25 -0.13
CA GLY A 46 -4.47 23.94 1.14
C GLY A 46 -3.67 22.97 2.00
N GLY A 47 -4.18 22.78 3.21
CA GLY A 47 -3.70 21.81 4.16
C GLY A 47 -4.71 20.70 4.39
N GLN A 48 -4.22 19.54 4.81
CA GLN A 48 -5.06 18.38 5.07
C GLN A 48 -4.53 17.55 6.23
N ALA A 49 -5.43 16.83 6.87
CA ALA A 49 -5.11 15.82 7.87
C ALA A 49 -6.07 14.63 7.71
N GLY A 50 -5.66 13.46 8.12
CA GLY A 50 -6.47 12.28 7.97
C GLY A 50 -5.93 11.06 8.68
N TYR A 51 -6.67 9.99 8.52
CA TYR A 51 -6.37 8.68 9.05
C TYR A 51 -6.03 7.73 7.90
N GLN A 52 -4.96 6.95 8.08
CA GLN A 52 -4.50 5.99 7.09
C GLN A 52 -4.43 4.59 7.69
N SER A 53 -4.77 3.61 6.87
CA SER A 53 -4.59 2.19 7.12
C SER A 53 -3.70 1.60 6.03
N ALA A 54 -2.68 0.86 6.43
CA ALA A 54 -1.76 0.17 5.53
C ALA A 54 -1.88 -1.34 5.71
N ASP A 55 -2.04 -2.04 4.60
CA ASP A 55 -1.95 -3.48 4.52
C ASP A 55 -0.60 -3.84 3.89
N VAL A 56 0.21 -4.61 4.62
CA VAL A 56 1.56 -4.98 4.22
C VAL A 56 1.71 -6.50 4.20
N ASP A 57 2.03 -7.04 3.05
CA ASP A 57 2.26 -8.48 2.86
C ASP A 57 3.76 -8.79 2.91
N PHE A 58 4.17 -9.48 3.99
CA PHE A 58 5.55 -9.92 4.24
C PHE A 58 5.80 -11.39 3.88
N SER A 59 4.84 -12.11 3.30
CA SER A 59 4.91 -13.56 3.12
C SER A 59 6.18 -14.04 2.39
N LYS A 60 6.72 -13.24 1.49
CA LYS A 60 7.92 -13.55 0.71
C LYS A 60 9.21 -12.90 1.25
N SER A 61 9.11 -11.97 2.19
CA SER A 61 10.26 -11.14 2.58
C SER A 61 11.36 -11.91 3.33
N ALA A 62 11.02 -12.94 4.10
CA ALA A 62 11.97 -13.76 4.83
C ALA A 62 12.51 -14.95 4.02
N THR A 63 11.76 -15.44 3.04
CA THR A 63 12.09 -16.63 2.25
C THR A 63 13.44 -16.50 1.54
N ALA A 64 13.68 -15.36 0.88
CA ALA A 64 14.94 -15.10 0.17
C ALA A 64 16.16 -15.06 1.10
N LEU A 65 16.01 -14.51 2.33
CA LEU A 65 17.09 -14.49 3.31
C LEU A 65 17.37 -15.87 3.89
N ALA A 66 16.33 -16.65 4.18
CA ALA A 66 16.47 -18.04 4.63
C ALA A 66 17.16 -18.90 3.56
N ALA A 67 16.72 -18.81 2.30
CA ALA A 67 17.34 -19.49 1.17
C ALA A 67 18.82 -19.10 0.99
N PHE A 68 19.15 -17.83 1.21
CA PHE A 68 20.54 -17.38 1.16
C PHE A 68 21.41 -18.00 2.26
N ILE A 69 20.89 -18.14 3.49
CA ILE A 69 21.63 -18.78 4.60
C ILE A 69 21.89 -20.25 4.30
N PHE A 70 20.89 -20.98 3.81
CA PHE A 70 20.98 -22.42 3.56
C PHE A 70 21.55 -22.82 2.20
N ARG A 71 21.89 -21.87 1.30
CA ARG A 71 22.24 -22.11 -0.12
C ARG A 71 23.32 -23.16 -0.40
N ASN A 72 24.20 -23.40 0.56
CA ASN A 72 25.32 -24.32 0.43
C ASN A 72 25.23 -25.48 1.44
N SER A 73 24.05 -25.80 1.93
CA SER A 73 23.82 -26.86 2.90
C SER A 73 22.82 -27.89 2.40
N THR A 74 22.86 -29.09 2.98
CA THR A 74 21.84 -30.15 2.73
C THR A 74 20.44 -29.75 3.15
N LEU A 75 20.30 -28.67 3.94
CA LEU A 75 19.04 -28.10 4.39
C LEU A 75 18.41 -27.11 3.39
N ALA A 76 19.10 -26.77 2.28
CA ALA A 76 18.59 -25.81 1.30
C ALA A 76 17.24 -26.25 0.68
N ALA A 77 17.14 -27.51 0.24
CA ALA A 77 15.92 -28.03 -0.35
C ALA A 77 14.77 -28.17 0.67
N PRO A 78 14.96 -28.77 1.87
CA PRO A 78 13.90 -28.88 2.88
C PRO A 78 13.37 -27.56 3.40
N THR A 79 14.14 -26.46 3.34
CA THR A 79 13.76 -25.15 3.89
C THR A 79 13.24 -24.15 2.83
N SER A 80 13.32 -24.51 1.54
CA SER A 80 12.97 -23.62 0.41
C SER A 80 11.55 -23.09 0.44
N ASP A 81 10.60 -23.87 0.93
CA ASP A 81 9.16 -23.56 0.93
C ASP A 81 8.66 -22.98 2.28
N TRP A 82 9.57 -22.66 3.19
CA TRP A 82 9.17 -22.14 4.49
C TRP A 82 8.74 -20.68 4.42
N SER A 83 7.44 -20.44 4.40
CA SER A 83 6.86 -19.11 4.58
C SER A 83 6.73 -18.81 6.07
N VAL A 84 7.65 -18.02 6.61
CA VAL A 84 7.72 -17.71 8.05
C VAL A 84 6.79 -16.57 8.42
N LEU A 85 6.57 -15.60 7.50
CA LEU A 85 5.85 -14.36 7.78
C LEU A 85 4.52 -14.30 7.03
N GLY A 86 3.59 -13.53 7.56
CA GLY A 86 2.27 -13.28 7.00
C GLY A 86 2.04 -11.82 6.66
N GLN A 87 0.76 -11.44 6.59
CA GLN A 87 0.33 -10.07 6.42
C GLN A 87 0.30 -9.34 7.76
N ALA A 88 0.55 -8.03 7.73
CA ALA A 88 0.44 -7.18 8.89
C ALA A 88 -0.24 -5.86 8.53
N HIS A 89 -0.98 -5.31 9.48
CA HIS A 89 -1.74 -4.08 9.33
C HIS A 89 -1.09 -2.97 10.15
N ALA A 90 -1.09 -1.76 9.60
CA ALA A 90 -0.70 -0.55 10.32
C ALA A 90 -1.79 0.50 10.20
N GLN A 91 -1.92 1.31 11.22
CA GLN A 91 -2.85 2.43 11.25
C GLN A 91 -2.14 3.64 11.82
N GLY A 92 -2.45 4.82 11.30
CA GLY A 92 -1.81 6.04 11.73
C GLY A 92 -2.52 7.28 11.22
N THR A 93 -2.12 8.42 11.74
CA THR A 93 -2.59 9.72 11.26
C THR A 93 -1.54 10.33 10.32
N GLY A 94 -1.98 11.22 9.44
CA GLY A 94 -1.08 11.96 8.57
C GLY A 94 -1.60 13.37 8.37
N PHE A 95 -0.68 14.26 8.07
CA PHE A 95 -0.98 15.64 7.72
C PHE A 95 -0.12 16.07 6.53
N GLY A 96 -0.62 17.04 5.79
CA GLY A 96 0.06 17.42 4.57
C GLY A 96 -0.51 18.67 3.92
N ALA A 97 -0.05 18.91 2.71
CA ALA A 97 -0.47 20.04 1.91
C ALA A 97 -0.73 19.59 0.48
N PHE A 98 -1.52 20.39 -0.21
CA PHE A 98 -1.83 20.20 -1.61
C PHE A 98 -1.81 21.52 -2.37
N VAL A 99 -1.49 21.43 -3.65
CA VAL A 99 -1.57 22.53 -4.60
C VAL A 99 -2.06 22.00 -5.92
N GLY A 100 -2.94 22.72 -6.57
CA GLY A 100 -3.49 22.29 -7.84
C GLY A 100 -4.04 23.43 -8.67
N ARG A 101 -4.48 23.07 -9.86
CA ARG A 101 -5.16 23.95 -10.78
C ARG A 101 -6.34 23.24 -11.41
N ASP A 102 -7.50 23.90 -11.38
CA ASP A 102 -8.72 23.45 -12.02
C ASP A 102 -9.07 24.32 -13.21
N TRP A 103 -9.68 23.71 -14.21
CA TRP A 103 -10.32 24.33 -15.36
C TRP A 103 -11.77 23.89 -15.38
N GLN A 104 -12.68 24.83 -15.41
CA GLN A 104 -14.11 24.56 -15.49
C GLN A 104 -14.63 24.76 -16.91
N PHE A 105 -15.38 23.79 -17.39
CA PHE A 105 -16.08 23.79 -18.67
C PHE A 105 -17.55 23.49 -18.38
N ASP A 106 -18.35 24.53 -18.37
CA ASP A 106 -19.75 24.46 -17.90
C ASP A 106 -19.83 23.89 -16.48
N ASP A 107 -20.40 22.70 -16.30
CA ASP A 107 -20.50 22.01 -15.01
C ASP A 107 -19.37 21.04 -14.77
N VAL A 108 -18.53 20.77 -15.76
CA VAL A 108 -17.41 19.81 -15.63
C VAL A 108 -16.15 20.55 -15.22
N VAL A 109 -15.50 20.05 -14.18
CA VAL A 109 -14.21 20.55 -13.70
C VAL A 109 -13.14 19.53 -13.96
N LEU A 110 -12.09 19.91 -14.66
CA LEU A 110 -10.87 19.10 -14.86
C LEU A 110 -9.74 19.77 -14.10
N GLY A 111 -8.91 18.98 -13.44
CA GLY A 111 -7.81 19.54 -12.68
C GLY A 111 -6.60 18.64 -12.59
N VAL A 112 -5.49 19.25 -12.17
CA VAL A 112 -4.25 18.55 -11.79
C VAL A 112 -3.84 19.01 -10.41
N GLU A 113 -3.35 18.07 -9.60
CA GLU A 113 -2.97 18.34 -8.22
C GLU A 113 -1.69 17.60 -7.84
N ALA A 114 -0.82 18.29 -7.12
CA ALA A 114 0.29 17.71 -6.37
C ALA A 114 -0.08 17.70 -4.89
N ASN A 115 0.15 16.58 -4.24
CA ASN A 115 -0.22 16.36 -2.84
C ASN A 115 0.95 15.71 -2.10
N TYR A 116 1.25 16.21 -0.91
CA TYR A 116 2.24 15.65 -0.01
C TYR A 116 1.59 15.33 1.33
N THR A 117 1.81 14.12 1.83
CA THR A 117 1.31 13.68 3.14
C THR A 117 2.43 13.05 3.95
N TYR A 118 2.74 13.64 5.08
CA TYR A 118 3.61 13.06 6.10
C TYR A 118 2.80 12.09 6.95
N MET A 119 3.34 10.87 7.15
CA MET A 119 2.71 9.81 7.92
C MET A 119 3.28 9.79 9.34
N ASN A 120 2.43 10.03 10.33
CA ASN A 120 2.83 10.01 11.74
C ASN A 120 2.55 8.64 12.35
N GLY A 121 3.61 7.85 12.58
CA GLY A 121 3.50 6.57 13.26
C GLY A 121 2.95 5.41 12.41
N LEU A 122 2.96 5.52 11.08
CA LEU A 122 2.51 4.42 10.22
C LEU A 122 3.61 3.35 10.12
N THR A 123 3.65 2.48 11.13
CA THR A 123 4.66 1.44 11.30
C THR A 123 3.99 0.11 11.56
N THR A 124 4.47 -0.94 10.92
CA THR A 124 4.05 -2.32 11.19
C THR A 124 5.24 -3.25 11.24
N SER A 125 5.13 -4.33 12.01
CA SER A 125 6.13 -5.39 12.06
C SER A 125 5.47 -6.72 12.37
N THR A 126 6.12 -7.79 11.90
CA THR A 126 5.73 -9.16 12.21
C THR A 126 6.98 -9.99 12.47
N THR A 127 6.89 -10.93 13.39
CA THR A 127 7.94 -11.88 13.71
C THR A 127 7.32 -13.23 13.96
N ASN A 128 7.90 -14.27 13.40
CA ASN A 128 7.45 -15.64 13.60
C ASN A 128 8.64 -16.61 13.48
N SER A 129 8.47 -17.84 13.97
CA SER A 129 9.48 -18.89 13.87
C SER A 129 8.86 -20.22 13.45
N ILE A 130 9.60 -20.97 12.65
CA ILE A 130 9.30 -22.34 12.27
C ILE A 130 10.43 -23.22 12.77
N GLU A 131 10.09 -24.33 13.38
CA GLU A 131 11.03 -25.35 13.84
C GLU A 131 10.64 -26.70 13.25
N ARG A 132 11.62 -27.41 12.72
CA ARG A 132 11.43 -28.74 12.14
C ARG A 132 12.62 -29.62 12.36
N LEU A 133 12.34 -30.90 12.57
CA LEU A 133 13.32 -31.96 12.57
C LEU A 133 13.45 -32.52 11.14
N ILE A 134 14.67 -32.56 10.64
CA ILE A 134 15.00 -33.08 9.31
C ILE A 134 16.01 -34.20 9.51
N SER A 135 15.61 -35.45 9.24
CA SER A 135 16.50 -36.61 9.36
C SER A 135 17.06 -37.00 8.01
N ASN A 136 18.35 -37.21 7.95
CA ASN A 136 19.13 -37.66 6.78
C ASN A 136 18.73 -36.90 5.51
N PRO A 137 18.85 -35.56 5.45
CA PRO A 137 18.49 -34.79 4.26
C PRO A 137 19.28 -35.27 3.03
N ALA A 138 18.70 -35.09 1.83
CA ALA A 138 19.33 -35.51 0.59
C ALA A 138 20.73 -34.87 0.43
N GLY A 139 21.73 -35.70 0.11
CA GLY A 139 23.13 -35.25 0.03
C GLY A 139 23.92 -35.40 1.34
N GLU A 140 23.28 -35.80 2.42
CA GLU A 140 23.93 -36.21 3.65
C GLU A 140 24.42 -37.65 3.51
N ASN A 141 25.64 -37.94 4.04
CA ASN A 141 26.21 -39.27 4.03
C ASN A 141 26.71 -39.61 5.44
N PRO A 142 25.80 -39.92 6.38
CA PRO A 142 26.21 -40.35 7.72
C PRO A 142 26.94 -41.70 7.67
N PRO A 143 27.79 -42.02 8.65
CA PRO A 143 28.42 -43.32 8.76
C PRO A 143 27.34 -44.44 8.78
N ALA A 144 27.75 -45.66 8.38
CA ALA A 144 26.82 -46.80 8.36
C ALA A 144 26.23 -47.05 9.76
N GLY A 145 24.90 -47.13 9.87
CA GLY A 145 24.17 -47.31 11.12
C GLY A 145 23.95 -46.03 11.94
N HIS A 146 24.36 -44.86 11.42
CA HIS A 146 24.13 -43.55 12.02
C HIS A 146 22.95 -42.86 11.38
N THR A 147 22.21 -42.07 12.17
CA THR A 147 21.15 -41.21 11.73
C THR A 147 21.45 -39.78 12.16
N HIS A 148 21.63 -38.89 11.17
CA HIS A 148 21.79 -37.47 11.44
C HIS A 148 20.43 -36.79 11.46
N THR A 149 20.06 -36.16 12.56
CA THR A 149 18.85 -35.39 12.72
C THR A 149 19.23 -33.94 12.99
N TYR A 150 18.70 -33.06 12.13
CA TYR A 150 18.87 -31.60 12.23
C TYR A 150 17.61 -31.00 12.86
N ASP A 151 17.77 -30.46 14.07
CA ASP A 151 16.75 -29.54 14.61
C ASP A 151 17.02 -28.16 14.04
N SER A 152 16.18 -27.77 13.10
CA SER A 152 16.33 -26.51 12.36
C SER A 152 15.22 -25.55 12.73
N ARG A 153 15.58 -24.46 13.41
CA ARG A 153 14.71 -23.35 13.74
C ARG A 153 15.06 -22.16 12.88
N VAL A 154 14.06 -21.62 12.16
CA VAL A 154 14.17 -20.37 11.39
C VAL A 154 13.22 -19.34 12.01
N THR A 155 13.80 -18.26 12.52
CA THR A 155 13.06 -17.11 13.03
C THR A 155 13.21 -15.97 12.04
N GLY A 156 12.09 -15.51 11.48
CA GLY A 156 12.03 -14.37 10.57
C GLY A 156 11.28 -13.20 11.19
N GLY A 157 11.72 -12.00 10.88
CA GLY A 157 11.00 -10.78 11.20
C GLY A 157 11.08 -9.79 10.06
N ALA A 158 10.00 -9.06 9.86
CA ALA A 158 9.94 -7.98 8.89
C ALA A 158 9.15 -6.80 9.47
N GLY A 159 9.52 -5.61 9.05
CA GLY A 159 8.86 -4.37 9.42
C GLY A 159 8.82 -3.40 8.26
N MET A 160 7.86 -2.49 8.29
CA MET A 160 7.70 -1.41 7.33
C MET A 160 7.38 -0.13 8.07
N VAL A 161 8.13 0.92 7.76
CA VAL A 161 7.82 2.29 8.19
C VAL A 161 7.52 3.10 6.95
N ILE A 162 6.32 3.66 6.88
CA ILE A 162 5.92 4.58 5.81
C ILE A 162 6.05 5.99 6.36
N LYS A 163 6.99 6.78 5.79
CA LYS A 163 7.31 8.12 6.30
C LYS A 163 6.45 9.20 5.67
N ASP A 164 6.34 9.16 4.35
CA ASP A 164 5.55 10.12 3.59
C ASP A 164 5.19 9.57 2.21
N VAL A 165 4.17 10.19 1.62
CA VAL A 165 3.69 9.89 0.28
C VAL A 165 3.46 11.20 -0.46
N THR A 166 4.01 11.30 -1.67
CA THR A 166 3.73 12.36 -2.62
C THR A 166 2.91 11.79 -3.76
N THR A 167 1.85 12.48 -4.16
CA THR A 167 1.02 12.06 -5.30
C THR A 167 0.89 13.18 -6.32
N PHE A 168 0.87 12.81 -7.61
CA PHE A 168 0.52 13.69 -8.73
C PHE A 168 -0.68 13.07 -9.40
N ARG A 169 -1.81 13.82 -9.40
CA ARG A 169 -3.10 13.26 -9.78
C ARG A 169 -3.88 14.18 -10.71
N GLY A 170 -4.56 13.60 -11.68
CA GLY A 170 -5.62 14.24 -12.44
C GLY A 170 -6.93 14.07 -11.71
N ARG A 171 -7.81 15.07 -11.77
CA ARG A 171 -9.14 15.04 -11.15
C ARG A 171 -10.21 15.48 -12.14
N VAL A 172 -11.39 14.88 -12.00
CA VAL A 172 -12.59 15.25 -12.74
C VAL A 172 -13.73 15.40 -11.73
N GLY A 173 -14.39 16.54 -11.76
CA GLY A 173 -15.45 16.91 -10.84
C GLY A 173 -16.67 17.46 -11.57
N TRP A 174 -17.77 17.57 -10.82
CA TRP A 174 -19.02 18.17 -11.26
C TRP A 174 -19.34 19.37 -10.37
N ALA A 175 -19.47 20.56 -10.97
CA ALA A 175 -19.79 21.80 -10.29
C ALA A 175 -21.31 21.86 -10.01
N ALA A 176 -21.71 21.50 -8.79
CA ALA A 176 -23.10 21.55 -8.32
C ALA A 176 -23.30 22.72 -7.33
N GLY A 177 -23.22 23.96 -7.83
CA GLY A 177 -23.27 25.16 -6.99
C GLY A 177 -22.01 25.24 -6.08
N ASP A 178 -22.23 25.23 -4.77
CA ASP A 178 -21.17 25.28 -3.78
C ASP A 178 -20.54 23.89 -3.47
N PHE A 179 -21.09 22.82 -4.04
CA PHE A 179 -20.57 21.47 -3.92
C PHE A 179 -19.87 21.04 -5.20
N MET A 180 -18.79 20.29 -5.06
CA MET A 180 -18.09 19.69 -6.18
C MET A 180 -17.65 18.27 -5.81
N PRO A 181 -18.47 17.24 -6.06
CA PRO A 181 -18.01 15.86 -6.04
C PRO A 181 -17.00 15.64 -7.17
N TYR A 182 -15.96 14.86 -6.90
CA TYR A 182 -14.93 14.57 -7.89
C TYR A 182 -14.30 13.19 -7.67
N ALA A 183 -13.74 12.67 -8.75
CA ALA A 183 -12.87 11.50 -8.73
C ALA A 183 -11.46 11.91 -9.18
N PHE A 184 -10.48 11.17 -8.74
CA PHE A 184 -9.09 11.40 -9.14
C PHE A 184 -8.33 10.09 -9.31
N ALA A 185 -7.30 10.14 -10.14
CA ALA A 185 -6.33 9.08 -10.29
C ALA A 185 -4.97 9.66 -10.66
N GLY A 186 -3.90 8.94 -10.32
CA GLY A 186 -2.57 9.43 -10.58
C GLY A 186 -1.45 8.49 -10.15
N VAL A 187 -0.26 9.07 -10.06
CA VAL A 187 0.95 8.38 -9.62
C VAL A 187 1.30 8.79 -8.19
N ALA A 188 1.87 7.86 -7.45
CA ALA A 188 2.33 8.05 -6.08
C ALA A 188 3.80 7.69 -5.96
N VAL A 189 4.51 8.39 -5.09
CA VAL A 189 5.87 8.05 -4.67
C VAL A 189 5.90 8.05 -3.15
N GLY A 190 6.10 6.87 -2.56
CA GLY A 190 6.21 6.71 -1.11
C GLY A 190 7.67 6.60 -0.66
N ARG A 191 7.99 7.22 0.46
CA ARG A 191 9.26 7.01 1.15
C ARG A 191 9.06 5.95 2.23
N LEU A 192 9.52 4.72 1.91
CA LEU A 192 9.34 3.54 2.73
C LEU A 192 10.67 3.07 3.29
N VAL A 193 10.63 2.54 4.51
CA VAL A 193 11.80 1.92 5.18
C VAL A 193 11.43 0.49 5.53
N PRO A 194 11.60 -0.46 4.59
CA PRO A 194 11.49 -1.87 4.89
C PRO A 194 12.67 -2.32 5.77
N SER A 195 12.38 -3.13 6.75
CA SER A 195 13.36 -3.86 7.55
C SER A 195 13.01 -5.34 7.57
N ARG A 196 14.01 -6.21 7.49
CA ARG A 196 13.82 -7.65 7.58
C ARG A 196 15.04 -8.31 8.20
N PHE A 197 14.81 -9.39 8.93
CA PHE A 197 15.87 -10.23 9.44
C PHE A 197 15.45 -11.70 9.40
N VAL A 198 16.45 -12.57 9.34
CA VAL A 198 16.29 -14.01 9.53
C VAL A 198 17.43 -14.48 10.43
N THR A 199 17.07 -15.24 11.45
CA THR A 199 18.00 -15.96 12.31
C THR A 199 17.70 -17.45 12.18
N THR A 200 18.72 -18.24 11.89
CA THR A 200 18.63 -19.69 11.84
C THR A 200 19.45 -20.28 12.97
N THR A 201 18.88 -21.28 13.64
CA THR A 201 19.57 -22.09 14.65
C THR A 201 19.44 -23.55 14.23
N VAL A 202 20.55 -24.22 14.00
CA VAL A 202 20.60 -25.61 13.56
C VAL A 202 21.40 -26.41 14.57
N THR A 203 20.79 -27.43 15.14
CA THR A 203 21.43 -28.39 16.04
C THR A 203 21.48 -29.76 15.36
N LEU A 204 22.66 -30.34 15.20
CA LEU A 204 22.82 -31.69 14.69
C LEU A 204 22.86 -32.68 15.86
N THR A 205 22.03 -33.71 15.76
CA THR A 205 22.07 -34.88 16.64
C THR A 205 22.42 -36.09 15.79
N ASP A 206 23.51 -36.74 16.12
CA ASP A 206 23.91 -38.03 15.54
C ASP A 206 23.51 -39.16 16.47
N GLN A 207 22.73 -40.11 15.96
CA GLN A 207 22.20 -41.25 16.69
C GLN A 207 22.66 -42.54 16.02
N TRP A 208 23.13 -43.53 16.84
CA TRP A 208 23.52 -44.83 16.35
C TRP A 208 23.30 -45.90 17.42
N THR A 209 23.35 -47.15 17.02
CA THR A 209 23.33 -48.30 17.92
C THR A 209 24.72 -48.90 18.02
N ASP A 210 25.24 -49.06 19.24
CA ASP A 210 26.54 -49.67 19.47
C ASP A 210 26.49 -51.20 19.22
N ILE A 211 27.67 -51.84 19.25
CA ILE A 211 27.84 -53.30 19.02
C ILE A 211 27.13 -54.15 20.09
N LEU A 212 26.76 -53.56 21.22
CA LEU A 212 26.04 -54.22 22.31
C LEU A 212 24.55 -54.01 22.20
N GLY A 213 24.03 -53.30 21.17
CA GLY A 213 22.63 -53.01 20.96
C GLY A 213 22.11 -51.80 21.75
N ASN A 214 22.98 -50.99 22.36
CA ASN A 214 22.57 -49.78 23.08
C ASN A 214 22.47 -48.60 22.15
N SER A 215 21.40 -47.79 22.32
CA SER A 215 21.27 -46.53 21.60
C SER A 215 22.22 -45.47 22.16
N GLN A 216 23.03 -44.91 21.30
CA GLN A 216 23.97 -43.83 21.58
C GLN A 216 23.51 -42.55 20.83
N GLN A 217 23.84 -41.39 21.40
CA GLN A 217 23.63 -40.13 20.69
C GLN A 217 24.72 -39.10 21.03
N THR A 218 25.07 -38.30 20.06
CA THR A 218 25.89 -37.10 20.23
C THR A 218 25.14 -35.87 19.73
N VAL A 219 24.99 -34.86 20.56
CA VAL A 219 24.40 -33.58 20.20
C VAL A 219 25.52 -32.57 20.00
N TYR A 220 25.61 -32.03 18.80
CA TYR A 220 26.60 -31.01 18.47
C TYR A 220 26.12 -29.63 18.90
N PRO A 221 27.05 -28.69 19.22
CA PRO A 221 26.67 -27.33 19.54
C PRO A 221 25.83 -26.68 18.41
N PRO A 222 24.81 -25.88 18.74
CA PRO A 222 23.99 -25.23 17.74
C PRO A 222 24.77 -24.22 16.90
N VAL A 223 24.58 -24.26 15.60
CA VAL A 223 25.09 -23.26 14.67
C VAL A 223 24.03 -22.19 14.48
N VAL A 224 24.37 -20.94 14.82
CA VAL A 224 23.48 -19.79 14.71
C VAL A 224 23.99 -18.85 13.62
N GLN A 225 23.13 -18.50 12.67
CA GLN A 225 23.41 -17.50 11.63
C GLN A 225 22.29 -16.48 11.60
N SER A 226 22.64 -15.20 11.43
CA SER A 226 21.67 -14.10 11.35
C SER A 226 22.04 -13.14 10.23
N ILE A 227 21.03 -12.72 9.49
CA ILE A 227 21.12 -11.68 8.45
C ILE A 227 20.01 -10.67 8.69
N SER A 228 20.35 -9.39 8.62
CA SER A 228 19.37 -8.30 8.71
C SER A 228 19.64 -7.26 7.62
N GLU A 229 18.54 -6.70 7.09
CA GLU A 229 18.58 -5.66 6.08
C GLU A 229 17.57 -4.55 6.44
N SER A 230 18.00 -3.31 6.34
CA SER A 230 17.13 -2.15 6.44
C SER A 230 17.66 -1.05 5.53
N ARG A 231 16.83 -0.53 4.64
CA ARG A 231 17.22 0.55 3.72
C ARG A 231 16.02 1.37 3.31
N GLN A 232 16.12 2.68 3.48
CA GLN A 232 15.14 3.61 2.96
C GLN A 232 15.11 3.55 1.42
N SER A 233 13.89 3.52 0.86
CA SER A 233 13.65 3.48 -0.58
C SER A 233 12.50 4.40 -0.97
N PHE A 234 12.61 5.02 -2.14
CA PHE A 234 11.50 5.68 -2.80
C PHE A 234 10.81 4.67 -3.70
N VAL A 235 9.52 4.48 -3.49
CA VAL A 235 8.75 3.43 -4.13
C VAL A 235 7.64 4.06 -4.95
N PRO A 236 7.62 3.84 -6.28
CA PRO A 236 6.53 4.30 -7.11
C PRO A 236 5.28 3.45 -6.89
N GLY A 237 4.14 4.06 -7.17
CA GLY A 237 2.83 3.43 -7.09
C GLY A 237 1.81 4.22 -7.91
N TRP A 238 0.58 3.78 -7.82
CA TRP A 238 -0.58 4.48 -8.37
C TRP A 238 -1.58 4.79 -7.26
N THR A 239 -2.39 5.82 -7.49
CA THR A 239 -3.43 6.24 -6.55
C THR A 239 -4.73 6.51 -7.29
N ALA A 240 -5.85 6.24 -6.64
CA ALA A 240 -7.17 6.60 -7.10
C ALA A 240 -8.09 6.88 -5.90
N GLY A 241 -9.10 7.72 -6.09
CA GLY A 241 -10.00 8.06 -5.01
C GLY A 241 -11.15 8.93 -5.43
N LEU A 242 -11.96 9.27 -4.44
CA LEU A 242 -13.14 10.11 -4.55
C LEU A 242 -13.06 11.22 -3.51
N GLY A 243 -13.62 12.36 -3.82
CA GLY A 243 -13.71 13.49 -2.91
C GLY A 243 -14.94 14.34 -3.10
N LEU A 244 -15.19 15.17 -2.13
CA LEU A 244 -16.21 16.20 -2.15
C LEU A 244 -15.59 17.49 -1.64
N GLU A 245 -15.68 18.56 -2.41
CA GLU A 245 -15.38 19.93 -1.99
C GLU A 245 -16.66 20.71 -1.72
N TYR A 246 -16.62 21.52 -0.69
CA TYR A 246 -17.68 22.47 -0.36
C TYR A 246 -17.07 23.87 -0.19
N ARG A 247 -17.59 24.82 -0.95
CA ARG A 247 -17.20 26.23 -0.84
C ARG A 247 -17.90 26.85 0.35
N VAL A 248 -17.10 27.39 1.29
CA VAL A 248 -17.58 27.99 2.53
C VAL A 248 -17.82 29.49 2.34
N TRP A 249 -16.83 30.20 1.81
CA TRP A 249 -16.90 31.64 1.61
C TRP A 249 -15.79 32.14 0.66
N GLY A 250 -16.19 32.92 -0.37
CA GLY A 250 -15.24 33.43 -1.36
C GLY A 250 -14.42 32.30 -2.01
N GLY A 251 -13.10 32.35 -1.90
CA GLY A 251 -12.19 31.29 -2.35
C GLY A 251 -11.94 30.18 -1.34
N LEU A 252 -12.48 30.29 -0.12
CA LEU A 252 -12.29 29.29 0.92
C LEU A 252 -13.16 28.06 0.68
N PHE A 253 -12.57 26.87 0.72
CA PHE A 253 -13.28 25.60 0.63
C PHE A 253 -12.79 24.58 1.64
N VAL A 254 -13.65 23.65 1.99
CA VAL A 254 -13.32 22.44 2.75
C VAL A 254 -13.49 21.23 1.85
N ARG A 255 -12.72 20.16 2.11
CA ARG A 255 -12.84 18.93 1.36
C ARG A 255 -12.77 17.70 2.25
N GLY A 256 -13.46 16.63 1.81
CA GLY A 256 -13.30 15.27 2.31
C GLY A 256 -12.88 14.35 1.17
N GLU A 257 -11.92 13.49 1.40
CA GLU A 257 -11.40 12.54 0.40
C GLU A 257 -11.26 11.14 0.98
N TRP A 258 -11.55 10.15 0.15
CA TRP A 258 -11.07 8.78 0.32
C TRP A 258 -10.08 8.48 -0.81
N GLU A 259 -8.93 7.94 -0.46
CA GLU A 259 -7.86 7.60 -1.39
C GLU A 259 -7.34 6.19 -1.14
N TYR A 260 -7.21 5.44 -2.21
CA TYR A 260 -6.50 4.18 -2.25
C TYR A 260 -5.18 4.35 -3.00
N THR A 261 -4.09 3.86 -2.42
CA THR A 261 -2.76 3.90 -3.04
C THR A 261 -2.13 2.51 -2.99
N SER A 262 -1.61 2.03 -4.12
CA SER A 262 -0.91 0.76 -4.23
C SER A 262 0.50 1.01 -4.74
N PHE A 263 1.49 0.54 -3.98
CA PHE A 263 2.91 0.66 -4.33
C PHE A 263 3.41 -0.59 -5.06
N THR A 264 4.43 -0.42 -5.90
CA THR A 264 5.16 -1.55 -6.45
C THR A 264 5.87 -2.32 -5.34
N SER A 265 6.11 -3.61 -5.54
CA SER A 265 6.77 -4.44 -4.52
C SER A 265 8.19 -3.95 -4.22
N VAL A 266 8.55 -3.93 -2.94
CA VAL A 266 9.90 -3.60 -2.46
C VAL A 266 10.39 -4.72 -1.57
N LYS A 267 11.53 -5.34 -1.92
CA LYS A 267 12.09 -6.46 -1.16
C LYS A 267 11.04 -7.56 -0.93
N ASP A 268 10.30 -7.92 -1.97
CA ASP A 268 9.22 -8.91 -1.94
C ASP A 268 8.06 -8.59 -0.97
N THR A 269 7.91 -7.32 -0.62
CA THR A 269 6.84 -6.79 0.24
C THR A 269 5.91 -5.93 -0.58
N PHE A 270 4.60 -6.18 -0.49
CA PHE A 270 3.56 -5.37 -1.11
C PHE A 270 2.93 -4.46 -0.07
N VAL A 271 2.68 -3.20 -0.46
CA VAL A 271 2.09 -2.19 0.41
C VAL A 271 0.89 -1.55 -0.27
N GLN A 272 -0.24 -1.56 0.42
CA GLN A 272 -1.47 -0.91 0.03
C GLN A 272 -1.89 0.06 1.15
N LEU A 273 -2.31 1.26 0.77
CA LEU A 273 -2.78 2.29 1.68
C LEU A 273 -4.22 2.65 1.37
N ASN A 274 -5.04 2.76 2.41
CA ASN A 274 -6.34 3.39 2.40
C ASN A 274 -6.29 4.62 3.30
N ALA A 275 -6.74 5.76 2.81
CA ALA A 275 -6.74 7.02 3.55
C ALA A 275 -8.11 7.68 3.49
N VAL A 276 -8.54 8.23 4.62
CA VAL A 276 -9.67 9.17 4.69
C VAL A 276 -9.10 10.48 5.24
N ARG A 277 -9.32 11.57 4.49
CA ARG A 277 -8.73 12.88 4.79
C ARG A 277 -9.78 13.98 4.78
N GLY A 278 -9.60 14.95 5.67
CA GLY A 278 -10.24 16.25 5.62
C GLY A 278 -9.21 17.33 5.29
N GLY A 279 -9.61 18.33 4.55
CA GLY A 279 -8.73 19.44 4.19
C GLY A 279 -9.47 20.76 4.12
N ILE A 280 -8.69 21.84 4.20
CA ILE A 280 -9.13 23.20 3.96
C ILE A 280 -8.19 23.84 2.96
N GLY A 281 -8.74 24.58 2.02
CA GLY A 281 -7.97 25.21 0.95
C GLY A 281 -8.54 26.56 0.56
N TYR A 282 -7.73 27.29 -0.16
CA TYR A 282 -8.08 28.58 -0.74
C TYR A 282 -7.81 28.57 -2.25
N LYS A 283 -8.82 29.00 -3.01
CA LYS A 283 -8.81 29.11 -4.48
C LYS A 283 -8.72 30.57 -4.88
N PHE A 284 -7.86 30.90 -5.84
CA PHE A 284 -7.58 32.25 -6.31
C PHE A 284 -7.39 32.27 -7.85
#